data_1cac4101392e70ccda067c047855fbf1
#
_entry.id   1cac4101392e70ccda067c047855fbf1
#
_cell.length_a   1.000
_cell.length_b   1.000
_cell.length_c   1.000
_cell.angle_alpha   90.00
_cell.angle_beta   90.00
_cell.angle_gamma   90.00
#
_symmetry.space_group_name_H-M   'P 1'
#
loop_
_entity.id
_entity.type
_entity.pdbx_description
1 polymer ?
#
loop_
_entity_poly.entity_id
_entity_poly.type
_entity_poly.pdbx_seq_one_letter_code
_entity_poly.pdbx_strand_id
1 'polypeptide(L)'
;MSDRIEIRGLLIAARVGVPDLERSIPQRLEIDITLTGDFRQLGDDLSRTTDYAAVADWIRRNCAEHECRLIESLADRLAGGLLGEFPAVAAVGLKIRKFILPGTCHVAVAVSRDRTGKNS
;
A
#
# COMPACT_ATOMS: atom_id res chain seq x y z
N MET A 1 -10.57 -12.55 13.15
CA MET A 1 -9.91 -11.71 14.12
C MET A 1 -9.34 -10.49 13.48
N SER A 2 -9.45 -9.36 14.16
CA SER A 2 -9.26 -8.07 13.51
C SER A 2 -8.19 -7.24 14.20
N ASP A 3 -7.10 -7.87 14.64
CA ASP A 3 -5.93 -7.11 15.06
C ASP A 3 -5.29 -6.46 13.85
N ARG A 4 -4.73 -5.27 14.02
CA ARG A 4 -4.26 -4.50 12.87
C ARG A 4 -2.91 -3.86 13.17
N ILE A 5 -2.05 -3.86 12.15
CA ILE A 5 -0.89 -2.97 12.08
C ILE A 5 -1.28 -1.83 11.15
N GLU A 6 -1.06 -0.61 11.57
CA GLU A 6 -1.38 0.58 10.79
C GLU A 6 -0.12 1.37 10.49
N ILE A 7 0.17 1.57 9.21
CA ILE A 7 1.24 2.46 8.75
C ILE A 7 0.55 3.67 8.14
N ARG A 8 0.80 4.86 8.67
CA ARG A 8 0.12 6.08 8.24
C ARG A 8 1.11 7.07 7.65
N GLY A 9 0.75 7.62 6.50
CA GLY A 9 1.52 8.68 5.88
C GLY A 9 2.88 8.26 5.34
N LEU A 10 3.01 7.02 4.86
CA LEU A 10 4.25 6.55 4.24
C LEU A 10 4.51 7.37 2.98
N LEU A 11 5.64 8.07 2.95
CA LEU A 11 6.03 8.90 1.79
C LEU A 11 6.71 8.04 0.75
N ILE A 12 6.20 8.11 -0.47
CA ILE A 12 6.68 7.32 -1.61
C ILE A 12 6.92 8.26 -2.78
N ALA A 13 7.98 8.02 -3.53
CA ALA A 13 8.20 8.63 -4.83
C ALA A 13 7.81 7.62 -5.90
N ALA A 14 6.94 8.03 -6.83
CA ALA A 14 6.44 7.12 -7.86
C ALA A 14 6.16 7.88 -9.16
N ARG A 15 6.35 7.19 -10.28
CA ARG A 15 5.99 7.71 -11.60
C ARG A 15 4.58 7.23 -11.91
N VAL A 16 3.61 8.14 -11.76
CA VAL A 16 2.20 7.82 -11.93
C VAL A 16 1.45 8.99 -12.53
N GLY A 17 0.61 8.73 -13.53
CA GLY A 17 -0.21 9.72 -14.19
C GLY A 17 -0.56 9.33 -15.61
N VAL A 18 -1.73 9.77 -16.08
CA VAL A 18 -2.20 9.44 -17.42
C VAL A 18 -1.34 10.09 -18.51
N PRO A 19 -1.02 11.40 -18.47
CA PRO A 19 -0.11 11.96 -19.47
C PRO A 19 1.31 11.42 -19.30
N ASP A 20 1.97 11.13 -20.41
CA ASP A 20 3.37 10.66 -20.40
C ASP A 20 4.30 11.64 -19.67
N LEU A 21 4.09 12.94 -19.85
CA LEU A 21 4.88 13.95 -19.18
C LEU A 21 4.78 13.87 -17.66
N GLU A 22 3.61 13.55 -17.14
CA GLU A 22 3.41 13.42 -15.70
C GLU A 22 4.24 12.26 -15.12
N ARG A 23 4.45 11.19 -15.90
CA ARG A 23 5.26 10.04 -15.47
C ARG A 23 6.76 10.23 -15.67
N SER A 24 7.17 11.32 -16.29
CA SER A 24 8.60 11.56 -16.58
C SER A 24 9.41 11.87 -15.32
N ILE A 25 8.75 12.33 -14.26
CA ILE A 25 9.39 12.70 -12.99
C ILE A 25 8.65 11.99 -11.86
N PRO A 26 9.36 11.36 -10.92
CA PRO A 26 8.71 10.80 -9.75
C PRO A 26 8.01 11.89 -8.96
N GLN A 27 6.80 11.60 -8.49
CA GLN A 27 6.04 12.53 -7.66
C GLN A 27 5.79 11.91 -6.29
N ARG A 28 5.54 12.77 -5.31
CA ARG A 28 5.26 12.33 -3.95
C ARG A 28 3.84 11.77 -3.86
N LEU A 29 3.75 10.59 -3.29
CA LEU A 29 2.49 10.00 -2.83
C LEU A 29 2.58 9.78 -1.33
N GLU A 30 1.43 9.77 -0.66
CA GLU A 30 1.33 9.35 0.74
C GLU A 30 0.43 8.13 0.79
N ILE A 31 0.90 7.08 1.46
CA ILE A 31 0.17 5.82 1.51
C ILE A 31 -0.10 5.44 2.96
N ASP A 32 -1.37 5.15 3.25
CA ASP A 32 -1.79 4.51 4.50
C ASP A 32 -2.01 3.03 4.24
N ILE A 33 -1.48 2.18 5.09
CA ILE A 33 -1.64 0.74 4.99
C ILE A 33 -2.21 0.21 6.30
N THR A 34 -3.22 -0.65 6.20
CA THR A 34 -3.77 -1.41 7.32
C THR A 34 -3.60 -2.89 7.04
N LEU A 35 -2.86 -3.56 7.91
CA LEU A 35 -2.58 -4.99 7.79
C LEU A 35 -3.35 -5.70 8.89
N THR A 36 -4.32 -6.52 8.53
CA THR A 36 -5.15 -7.28 9.46
C THR A 36 -4.55 -8.65 9.69
N GLY A 37 -4.51 -9.09 10.93
CA GLY A 37 -3.99 -10.40 11.28
C GLY A 37 -4.42 -10.80 12.68
N ASP A 38 -3.78 -11.82 13.20
CA ASP A 38 -3.98 -12.31 14.56
C ASP A 38 -2.64 -12.22 15.31
N PHE A 39 -2.57 -11.36 16.30
CA PHE A 39 -1.34 -11.10 17.03
C PHE A 39 -1.29 -11.76 18.41
N ARG A 40 -2.17 -12.72 18.65
CA ARG A 40 -2.17 -13.47 19.90
C ARG A 40 -1.05 -14.51 19.89
N GLN A 41 -0.45 -14.73 21.05
CA GLN A 41 0.51 -15.79 21.28
C GLN A 41 1.72 -15.76 20.34
N LEU A 42 2.21 -14.56 20.04
CA LEU A 42 3.38 -14.39 19.17
C LEU A 42 4.70 -14.73 19.88
N GLY A 43 4.73 -14.68 21.24
CA GLY A 43 5.96 -14.94 21.98
C GLY A 43 7.06 -13.93 21.73
N ASP A 44 6.67 -12.71 21.32
CA ASP A 44 7.60 -11.64 20.97
C ASP A 44 8.56 -12.04 19.84
N ASP A 45 8.11 -12.90 18.95
CA ASP A 45 8.90 -13.46 17.85
C ASP A 45 8.45 -12.85 16.53
N LEU A 46 9.32 -12.07 15.88
CA LEU A 46 9.03 -11.38 14.63
C LEU A 46 8.64 -12.37 13.51
N SER A 47 9.20 -13.58 13.52
CA SER A 47 8.89 -14.56 12.48
C SER A 47 7.44 -15.05 12.50
N ARG A 48 6.71 -14.76 13.58
CA ARG A 48 5.32 -15.18 13.77
C ARG A 48 4.31 -14.08 13.42
N THR A 49 4.78 -12.96 12.95
CA THR A 49 3.94 -11.81 12.58
C THR A 49 4.43 -11.20 11.27
N THR A 50 4.02 -9.97 11.00
CA THR A 50 4.43 -9.24 9.80
C THR A 50 5.39 -8.13 10.19
N ASP A 51 6.57 -8.11 9.56
CA ASP A 51 7.55 -7.04 9.73
C ASP A 51 7.11 -5.81 8.94
N TYR A 52 6.60 -4.79 9.63
CA TYR A 52 6.11 -3.58 8.96
C TYR A 52 7.24 -2.78 8.29
N ALA A 53 8.48 -2.89 8.76
CA ALA A 53 9.61 -2.28 8.07
C ALA A 53 9.84 -2.94 6.71
N ALA A 54 9.72 -4.26 6.64
CA ALA A 54 9.80 -5.00 5.38
C ALA A 54 8.64 -4.65 4.44
N VAL A 55 7.44 -4.41 4.98
CA VAL A 55 6.29 -3.96 4.20
C VAL A 55 6.59 -2.60 3.55
N ALA A 56 7.09 -1.64 4.32
CA ALA A 56 7.43 -0.32 3.79
C ALA A 56 8.50 -0.40 2.70
N ASP A 57 9.53 -1.21 2.90
CA ASP A 57 10.60 -1.40 1.92
C ASP A 57 10.07 -2.05 0.64
N TRP A 58 9.21 -3.04 0.76
CA TRP A 58 8.59 -3.69 -0.39
C TRP A 58 7.77 -2.70 -1.22
N ILE A 59 6.98 -1.85 -0.55
CA ILE A 59 6.18 -0.83 -1.22
C ILE A 59 7.07 0.15 -1.96
N ARG A 60 8.15 0.64 -1.32
CA ARG A 60 9.08 1.57 -1.96
C ARG A 60 9.73 0.97 -3.20
N ARG A 61 10.20 -0.27 -3.11
CA ARG A 61 10.82 -0.95 -4.25
C ARG A 61 9.83 -1.18 -5.38
N ASN A 62 8.62 -1.62 -5.05
CA ASN A 62 7.59 -1.86 -6.06
C ASN A 62 7.23 -0.57 -6.81
N CYS A 63 7.08 0.53 -6.09
CA CYS A 63 6.77 1.83 -6.72
C CYS A 63 7.93 2.36 -7.55
N ALA A 64 9.19 2.10 -7.14
CA ALA A 64 10.36 2.54 -7.89
C ALA A 64 10.55 1.75 -9.19
N GLU A 65 10.18 0.47 -9.20
CA GLU A 65 10.42 -0.43 -10.33
C GLU A 65 9.32 -0.38 -11.39
N HIS A 66 8.15 0.16 -11.07
CA HIS A 66 6.98 0.14 -11.96
C HIS A 66 6.36 1.53 -12.04
N GLU A 67 6.11 1.99 -13.25
CA GLU A 67 5.28 3.17 -13.43
C GLU A 67 3.84 2.75 -13.74
N CYS A 68 2.89 3.62 -13.44
CA CYS A 68 1.47 3.40 -13.68
C CYS A 68 0.82 4.65 -14.24
N ARG A 69 -0.26 4.47 -14.99
CA ARG A 69 -1.11 5.59 -15.40
C ARG A 69 -2.07 6.02 -14.30
N LEU A 70 -2.57 5.06 -13.53
CA LEU A 70 -3.65 5.28 -12.57
C LEU A 70 -3.20 4.90 -11.16
N ILE A 71 -3.52 5.73 -10.17
CA ILE A 71 -3.30 5.35 -8.78
C ILE A 71 -4.22 4.20 -8.36
N GLU A 72 -5.36 4.02 -9.01
CA GLU A 72 -6.24 2.86 -8.81
C GLU A 72 -5.50 1.55 -9.12
N SER A 73 -4.79 1.52 -10.25
CA SER A 73 -4.00 0.35 -10.66
C SER A 73 -2.85 0.10 -9.70
N LEU A 74 -2.21 1.18 -9.24
CA LEU A 74 -1.14 1.07 -8.25
C LEU A 74 -1.68 0.50 -6.94
N ALA A 75 -2.82 1.00 -6.48
CA ALA A 75 -3.45 0.53 -5.24
C ALA A 75 -3.79 -0.96 -5.32
N ASP A 76 -4.38 -1.41 -6.42
CA ASP A 76 -4.71 -2.81 -6.64
C ASP A 76 -3.46 -3.69 -6.62
N ARG A 77 -2.41 -3.28 -7.34
CA ARG A 77 -1.15 -4.04 -7.41
C ARG A 77 -0.49 -4.14 -6.04
N LEU A 78 -0.44 -3.03 -5.29
CA LEU A 78 0.20 -3.03 -3.97
C LEU A 78 -0.59 -3.90 -2.98
N ALA A 79 -1.92 -3.75 -2.95
CA ALA A 79 -2.75 -4.52 -2.01
C ALA A 79 -2.66 -6.02 -2.30
N GLY A 80 -2.78 -6.43 -3.56
CA GLY A 80 -2.66 -7.83 -3.94
C GLY A 80 -1.27 -8.39 -3.70
N GLY A 81 -0.24 -7.59 -4.03
CA GLY A 81 1.15 -7.99 -3.82
C GLY A 81 1.50 -8.17 -2.35
N LEU A 82 0.99 -7.30 -1.47
CA LEU A 82 1.22 -7.44 -0.03
C LEU A 82 0.64 -8.74 0.51
N LEU A 83 -0.55 -9.13 0.06
CA LEU A 83 -1.13 -10.43 0.44
C LEU A 83 -0.27 -11.60 -0.02
N GLY A 84 0.30 -11.51 -1.22
CA GLY A 84 1.16 -12.56 -1.75
C GLY A 84 2.50 -12.66 -1.05
N GLU A 85 3.09 -11.51 -0.70
CA GLU A 85 4.44 -11.44 -0.14
C GLU A 85 4.48 -11.71 1.36
N PHE A 86 3.41 -11.35 2.09
CA PHE A 86 3.37 -11.44 3.55
C PHE A 86 2.28 -12.41 4.02
N PRO A 87 2.60 -13.69 4.20
CA PRO A 87 1.59 -14.72 4.47
C PRO A 87 0.80 -14.55 5.76
N ALA A 88 1.38 -13.85 6.77
CA ALA A 88 0.68 -13.62 8.04
C ALA A 88 -0.42 -12.57 7.93
N VAL A 89 -0.48 -11.83 6.82
CA VAL A 89 -1.51 -10.81 6.61
C VAL A 89 -2.79 -11.48 6.11
N ALA A 90 -3.90 -11.27 6.81
CA ALA A 90 -5.21 -11.80 6.42
C ALA A 90 -5.94 -10.88 5.46
N ALA A 91 -5.78 -9.57 5.63
CA ALA A 91 -6.43 -8.57 4.79
C ALA A 91 -5.60 -7.29 4.75
N VAL A 92 -5.71 -6.55 3.65
CA VAL A 92 -5.01 -5.29 3.43
C VAL A 92 -6.03 -4.20 3.12
N GLY A 93 -5.96 -3.09 3.86
CA GLY A 93 -6.56 -1.82 3.47
C GLY A 93 -5.44 -0.90 3.03
N LEU A 94 -5.64 -0.16 1.96
CA LEU A 94 -4.60 0.69 1.41
C LEU A 94 -5.23 1.95 0.82
N LYS A 95 -4.67 3.11 1.19
CA LYS A 95 -5.14 4.39 0.69
C LYS A 95 -3.95 5.17 0.14
N ILE A 96 -4.06 5.62 -1.11
CA ILE A 96 -3.03 6.42 -1.76
C ILE A 96 -3.54 7.83 -1.96
N ARG A 97 -2.78 8.83 -1.49
CA ARG A 97 -3.03 10.24 -1.72
C ARG A 97 -2.07 10.78 -2.75
N LYS A 98 -2.62 11.48 -3.73
CA LYS A 98 -1.87 12.14 -4.80
C LYS A 98 -2.17 13.63 -4.75
N PHE A 99 -1.15 14.48 -4.89
CA PHE A 99 -1.25 15.92 -4.70
C PHE A 99 -1.13 16.63 -6.05
N ILE A 100 -2.16 16.50 -6.88
CA ILE A 100 -2.11 16.96 -8.28
C ILE A 100 -3.26 17.88 -8.66
N LEU A 101 -4.43 17.75 -8.01
CA LEU A 101 -5.62 18.49 -8.45
C LEU A 101 -5.68 19.84 -7.75
N PRO A 102 -5.62 20.96 -8.50
CA PRO A 102 -5.71 22.30 -7.92
C PRO A 102 -7.02 22.51 -7.17
N GLY A 103 -6.96 23.25 -6.07
CA GLY A 103 -8.14 23.56 -5.27
C GLY A 103 -8.55 22.47 -4.30
N THR A 104 -7.78 21.39 -4.19
CA THR A 104 -8.04 20.31 -3.24
C THR A 104 -6.82 20.06 -2.37
N CYS A 105 -7.04 19.41 -1.19
CA CYS A 105 -5.91 18.93 -0.39
C CYS A 105 -5.16 17.82 -1.12
N HIS A 106 -5.91 16.87 -1.65
CA HIS A 106 -5.37 15.73 -2.39
C HIS A 106 -6.50 14.99 -3.09
N VAL A 107 -6.15 14.10 -3.99
CA VAL A 107 -7.03 13.05 -4.50
C VAL A 107 -6.60 11.75 -3.84
N ALA A 108 -7.53 10.89 -3.45
CA ALA A 108 -7.20 9.62 -2.82
C ALA A 108 -7.99 8.48 -3.43
N VAL A 109 -7.34 7.31 -3.47
CA VAL A 109 -7.97 6.03 -3.79
C VAL A 109 -7.77 5.11 -2.61
N ALA A 110 -8.83 4.44 -2.18
CA ALA A 110 -8.77 3.47 -1.09
C ALA A 110 -9.30 2.13 -1.58
N VAL A 111 -8.58 1.06 -1.26
CA VAL A 111 -8.96 -0.31 -1.62
C VAL A 111 -8.85 -1.21 -0.39
N SER A 112 -9.62 -2.29 -0.39
CA SER A 112 -9.54 -3.36 0.61
C SER A 112 -9.55 -4.70 -0.09
N ARG A 113 -8.65 -5.57 0.32
CA ARG A 113 -8.53 -6.92 -0.27
C ARG A 113 -8.29 -7.93 0.84
N ASP A 114 -8.86 -9.12 0.68
CA ASP A 114 -8.55 -10.26 1.52
C ASP A 114 -8.12 -11.45 0.66
N ARG A 115 -7.84 -12.59 1.30
CA ARG A 115 -7.29 -13.74 0.58
C ARG A 115 -8.31 -14.46 -0.28
N THR A 116 -9.59 -14.12 -0.17
CA THR A 116 -10.63 -14.66 -1.05
C THR A 116 -10.71 -13.92 -2.37
N GLY A 117 -9.96 -12.82 -2.52
CA GLY A 117 -10.03 -11.95 -3.69
C GLY A 117 -11.18 -10.94 -3.64
N LYS A 118 -11.91 -10.88 -2.53
CA LYS A 118 -13.03 -9.95 -2.36
C LYS A 118 -12.58 -8.70 -1.63
N ASN A 119 -13.35 -7.62 -1.81
CA ASN A 119 -13.21 -6.43 -0.99
C ASN A 119 -13.62 -6.75 0.44
N SER A 120 -12.81 -6.32 1.39
CA SER A 120 -13.13 -6.54 2.80
C SER A 120 -13.77 -5.30 3.43
#